data_34ceac9f37f0d0bec7e7cc283edce3f2
#
_entry.id   34ceac9f37f0d0bec7e7cc283edce3f2
#
_cell.length_a   1.000
_cell.length_b   1.000
_cell.length_c   1.000
_cell.angle_alpha   90.00
_cell.angle_beta   90.00
_cell.angle_gamma   90.00
#
_symmetry.space_group_name_H-M   'P 1'
#
loop_
_entity.id
_entity.type
_entity.pdbx_description
1 polymer ?
#
loop_
_entity_poly.entity_id
_entity_poly.type
_entity_poly.pdbx_seq_one_letter_code
_entity_poly.pdbx_strand_id
1 'polypeptide(L)'
;MPTIPAGQRVWLLELPWGGLGGGMPAGVTYYKSLTAHAYVGTYLPEALEPYSSKAYSSLRWQEDELNGTEGPGATAAPMTLRPEQRADVEAITAAADRGFRQVHLANDVGTGKTLVAVAAAKAIARARGARTILVTVDRPARITIPSWRRTIAALNSTDGVDDELRWIIMSSDSLGKLMARNGRPRLKVDVAVIDEAHQFRHASKRTSYMRRLTRMDAPHETAPFVLTITATPGHHPGEWGYMSSLYAQVHGDPPARWADFGRALADRGVPLEPSYGKWTWSAEAKDSLQTQQAAISDVRDILLRHDPPLMLTRSAPWGPPPFDVDLVELTPDQWRAYELEWGDFQREMQLARTGKNVARGLAALVRLRQKASMIRVEHTVAAAKAELARGYQVLIATEMVTTAAHPVAEMLEADGIPVARIYGSNPDAEAERMRFQRGEAPVVVFNTPTAINLQAGEQFADGTYATDTPRRGFFHQARYSGLLAEQTMGRAHRNHQICAWSLLAAAGTIEERAGTVMLSRLIASATSTDADASTFSEVARVFGIDWIPAARLADELG
;
A
#
# COMPACT_ATOMS: atom_id res chain seq x y z
N MET A 1 2.08 20.97 -19.67
CA MET A 1 0.66 21.30 -19.57
C MET A 1 0.53 22.80 -19.63
N PRO A 2 -0.31 23.39 -20.45
CA PRO A 2 -0.64 24.80 -20.32
C PRO A 2 -1.43 24.93 -18.99
N THR A 3 -1.00 25.88 -18.16
CA THR A 3 -1.74 26.26 -16.95
C THR A 3 -3.02 26.92 -17.41
N ILE A 4 -4.18 26.36 -17.12
CA ILE A 4 -5.46 26.99 -17.45
C ILE A 4 -5.67 28.12 -16.45
N PRO A 5 -5.82 29.38 -16.88
CA PRO A 5 -6.02 30.51 -15.99
C PRO A 5 -7.30 30.33 -15.15
N ALA A 6 -7.30 30.89 -13.93
CA ALA A 6 -8.49 30.94 -13.10
C ALA A 6 -9.66 31.62 -13.84
N GLY A 7 -10.87 31.06 -13.72
CA GLY A 7 -12.07 31.57 -14.38
C GLY A 7 -12.29 31.09 -15.82
N GLN A 8 -11.33 30.41 -16.42
CA GLN A 8 -11.56 29.75 -17.71
C GLN A 8 -12.16 28.35 -17.51
N ARG A 9 -12.89 27.91 -18.53
CA ARG A 9 -13.45 26.55 -18.63
C ARG A 9 -12.80 25.79 -19.78
N VAL A 10 -12.89 24.48 -19.73
CA VAL A 10 -12.48 23.58 -20.81
C VAL A 10 -13.71 22.86 -21.31
N TRP A 11 -13.95 22.93 -22.63
CA TRP A 11 -15.01 22.18 -23.29
C TRP A 11 -14.40 21.05 -24.10
N LEU A 12 -14.80 19.81 -23.84
CA LEU A 12 -14.49 18.69 -24.71
C LEU A 12 -15.34 18.79 -25.98
N LEU A 13 -14.71 18.50 -27.11
CA LEU A 13 -15.33 18.64 -28.42
C LEU A 13 -15.27 17.30 -29.18
N GLU A 14 -16.40 16.88 -29.70
CA GLU A 14 -16.54 15.76 -30.62
C GLU A 14 -16.53 16.30 -32.05
N LEU A 15 -15.32 16.59 -32.54
CA LEU A 15 -15.14 17.14 -33.90
C LEU A 15 -15.14 16.01 -34.94
N PRO A 16 -15.67 16.28 -36.17
CA PRO A 16 -15.53 15.36 -37.29
C PRO A 16 -14.06 15.10 -37.62
N TRP A 17 -13.80 13.96 -38.23
CA TRP A 17 -12.44 13.61 -38.66
C TRP A 17 -11.89 14.65 -39.65
N GLY A 18 -10.77 15.30 -39.36
CA GLY A 18 -10.19 16.37 -40.16
C GLY A 18 -10.57 17.81 -39.74
N GLY A 19 -11.37 18.00 -38.68
CA GLY A 19 -11.77 19.31 -38.17
C GLY A 19 -13.01 19.90 -38.86
N LEU A 20 -13.20 21.21 -38.74
CA LEU A 20 -14.32 21.92 -39.34
C LEU A 20 -13.88 22.58 -40.64
N GLY A 21 -14.29 22.02 -41.80
CA GLY A 21 -14.29 22.68 -43.11
C GLY A 21 -13.01 23.36 -43.63
N GLY A 22 -11.84 23.04 -43.10
CA GLY A 22 -10.57 23.68 -43.51
C GLY A 22 -9.44 23.55 -42.49
N GLY A 23 -9.65 22.78 -41.42
CA GLY A 23 -8.63 22.53 -40.39
C GLY A 23 -9.16 22.57 -38.97
N MET A 24 -8.27 22.52 -38.01
CA MET A 24 -8.62 22.59 -36.59
C MET A 24 -9.00 24.04 -36.22
N PRO A 25 -10.15 24.27 -35.57
CA PRO A 25 -10.56 25.62 -35.16
C PRO A 25 -9.55 26.26 -34.21
N ALA A 26 -9.43 27.58 -34.28
CA ALA A 26 -8.53 28.35 -33.44
C ALA A 26 -8.86 28.13 -31.95
N GLY A 27 -7.83 27.88 -31.13
CA GLY A 27 -7.98 27.63 -29.71
C GLY A 27 -8.36 26.20 -29.34
N VAL A 28 -8.59 25.33 -30.32
CA VAL A 28 -8.84 23.89 -30.08
C VAL A 28 -7.52 23.12 -30.08
N THR A 29 -7.29 22.32 -29.09
CA THR A 29 -6.09 21.50 -28.93
C THR A 29 -6.49 20.02 -28.66
N TYR A 30 -5.75 19.11 -29.28
CA TYR A 30 -5.91 17.67 -28.98
C TYR A 30 -5.15 17.29 -27.71
N TYR A 31 -5.84 16.72 -26.75
CA TYR A 31 -5.28 16.23 -25.50
C TYR A 31 -5.18 14.72 -25.53
N LYS A 32 -3.95 14.21 -25.66
CA LYS A 32 -3.68 12.78 -25.77
C LYS A 32 -4.11 11.98 -24.52
N SER A 33 -4.05 12.61 -23.35
CA SER A 33 -4.46 11.99 -22.07
C SER A 33 -5.95 11.66 -22.00
N LEU A 34 -6.78 12.45 -22.69
CA LEU A 34 -8.23 12.26 -22.77
C LEU A 34 -8.69 11.72 -24.12
N THR A 35 -7.76 11.53 -25.06
CA THR A 35 -8.08 11.11 -26.44
C THR A 35 -9.16 12.01 -27.08
N ALA A 36 -9.14 13.32 -26.76
CA ALA A 36 -10.18 14.24 -27.14
C ALA A 36 -9.63 15.61 -27.54
N HIS A 37 -10.39 16.33 -28.36
CA HIS A 37 -10.17 17.74 -28.63
C HIS A 37 -10.82 18.58 -27.53
N ALA A 38 -10.21 19.69 -27.16
CA ALA A 38 -10.77 20.63 -26.22
C ALA A 38 -10.53 22.09 -26.59
N TYR A 39 -11.47 22.94 -26.22
CA TYR A 39 -11.37 24.37 -26.27
C TYR A 39 -11.26 24.95 -24.86
N VAL A 40 -10.37 25.91 -24.64
CA VAL A 40 -10.15 26.58 -23.36
C VAL A 40 -10.50 28.06 -23.48
N GLY A 41 -11.43 28.55 -22.65
CA GLY A 41 -11.85 29.94 -22.69
C GLY A 41 -12.80 30.31 -21.56
N THR A 42 -13.23 31.57 -21.52
CA THR A 42 -14.25 32.04 -20.57
C THR A 42 -15.67 31.70 -21.03
N TYR A 43 -15.86 31.54 -22.31
CA TYR A 43 -17.11 31.10 -22.96
C TYR A 43 -16.77 30.20 -24.15
N LEU A 44 -17.69 29.35 -24.54
CA LEU A 44 -17.57 28.54 -25.74
C LEU A 44 -18.02 29.34 -26.95
N PRO A 45 -17.23 29.45 -28.03
CA PRO A 45 -17.68 30.06 -29.28
C PRO A 45 -18.91 29.33 -29.86
N GLU A 46 -19.89 30.06 -30.34
CA GLU A 46 -21.13 29.55 -30.92
C GLU A 46 -20.88 28.47 -31.99
N ALA A 47 -19.87 28.66 -32.82
CA ALA A 47 -19.47 27.70 -33.84
C ALA A 47 -18.99 26.34 -33.28
N LEU A 48 -18.63 26.26 -32.01
CA LEU A 48 -18.17 25.03 -31.34
C LEU A 48 -19.26 24.40 -30.45
N GLU A 49 -20.34 25.12 -30.15
CA GLU A 49 -21.43 24.62 -29.30
C GLU A 49 -22.03 23.29 -29.78
N PRO A 50 -22.28 23.08 -31.09
CA PRO A 50 -22.84 21.82 -31.57
C PRO A 50 -21.95 20.61 -31.35
N TYR A 51 -20.66 20.84 -31.12
CA TYR A 51 -19.65 19.77 -30.92
C TYR A 51 -19.25 19.60 -29.48
N SER A 52 -19.79 20.40 -28.56
CA SER A 52 -19.46 20.34 -27.14
C SER A 52 -20.15 19.14 -26.48
N SER A 53 -19.37 18.19 -25.96
CA SER A 53 -19.89 17.04 -25.24
C SER A 53 -19.88 17.26 -23.72
N LYS A 54 -18.95 18.04 -23.19
CA LYS A 54 -18.80 18.29 -21.75
C LYS A 54 -18.00 19.56 -21.46
N ALA A 55 -18.40 20.27 -20.42
CA ALA A 55 -17.66 21.44 -19.91
C ALA A 55 -17.08 21.17 -18.53
N TYR A 56 -15.86 21.65 -18.31
CA TYR A 56 -15.14 21.52 -17.05
C TYR A 56 -14.77 22.90 -16.50
N SER A 57 -14.73 23.02 -15.16
CA SER A 57 -13.96 24.10 -14.53
C SER A 57 -12.47 23.90 -14.80
N SER A 58 -11.68 24.97 -14.71
CA SER A 58 -10.23 24.89 -14.92
C SER A 58 -9.56 23.92 -13.94
N LEU A 59 -10.03 23.86 -12.71
CA LEU A 59 -9.51 22.95 -11.69
C LEU A 59 -9.84 21.48 -12.02
N ARG A 60 -11.07 21.21 -12.40
CA ARG A 60 -11.54 19.86 -12.72
C ARG A 60 -10.85 19.28 -13.97
N TRP A 61 -10.65 20.12 -14.97
CA TRP A 61 -9.91 19.72 -16.16
C TRP A 61 -8.48 19.27 -15.86
N GLN A 62 -7.75 20.03 -15.04
CA GLN A 62 -6.38 19.69 -14.67
C GLN A 62 -6.32 18.39 -13.87
N GLU A 63 -7.32 18.14 -13.02
CA GLU A 63 -7.45 16.89 -12.28
C GLU A 63 -7.65 15.70 -13.23
N ASP A 64 -8.59 15.80 -14.15
CA ASP A 64 -8.90 14.73 -15.11
C ASP A 64 -7.74 14.48 -16.08
N GLU A 65 -7.08 15.52 -16.56
CA GLU A 65 -5.91 15.41 -17.43
C GLU A 65 -4.74 14.70 -16.73
N LEU A 66 -4.49 15.01 -15.48
CA LEU A 66 -3.42 14.38 -14.69
C LEU A 66 -3.74 12.94 -14.34
N ASN A 67 -4.97 12.66 -14.03
CA ASN A 67 -5.40 11.31 -13.61
C ASN A 67 -5.69 10.38 -14.80
N GLY A 68 -5.85 10.93 -16.03
CA GLY A 68 -6.14 10.16 -17.25
C GLY A 68 -7.52 9.48 -17.24
N THR A 69 -8.46 10.00 -16.45
CA THR A 69 -9.84 9.49 -16.33
C THR A 69 -10.79 10.66 -16.16
N GLU A 70 -12.05 10.48 -16.56
CA GLU A 70 -13.10 11.44 -16.25
C GLU A 70 -13.25 11.62 -14.74
N GLY A 71 -13.38 12.87 -14.30
CA GLY A 71 -13.53 13.20 -12.89
C GLY A 71 -14.80 12.64 -12.26
N PRO A 72 -14.90 12.71 -10.93
CA PRO A 72 -15.98 12.06 -10.20
C PRO A 72 -17.33 12.70 -10.55
N GLY A 73 -18.07 12.05 -11.43
CA GLY A 73 -19.52 12.17 -11.49
C GLY A 73 -20.20 11.31 -10.43
N ALA A 74 -19.45 10.77 -9.48
CA ALA A 74 -19.97 9.85 -8.50
C ALA A 74 -20.81 10.60 -7.46
N THR A 75 -22.10 10.42 -7.50
CA THR A 75 -22.97 10.59 -6.33
C THR A 75 -22.61 9.47 -5.35
N ALA A 76 -21.90 9.79 -4.30
CA ALA A 76 -21.66 8.85 -3.21
C ALA A 76 -22.61 9.16 -2.06
N ALA A 77 -23.07 8.13 -1.37
CA ALA A 77 -23.84 8.30 -0.14
C ALA A 77 -23.02 9.12 0.88
N PRO A 78 -23.63 10.06 1.61
CA PRO A 78 -22.93 10.86 2.60
C PRO A 78 -22.24 9.97 3.64
N MET A 79 -20.99 10.29 3.96
CA MET A 79 -20.24 9.64 5.03
C MET A 79 -19.94 10.63 6.14
N THR A 80 -20.15 10.21 7.39
CA THR A 80 -19.80 10.97 8.58
C THR A 80 -18.63 10.32 9.31
N LEU A 81 -17.77 11.17 9.88
CA LEU A 81 -16.67 10.70 10.72
C LEU A 81 -17.20 10.12 12.04
N ARG A 82 -16.69 8.96 12.42
CA ARG A 82 -16.87 8.42 13.77
C ARG A 82 -16.15 9.30 14.80
N PRO A 83 -16.51 9.23 16.10
CA PRO A 83 -15.87 10.05 17.13
C PRO A 83 -14.34 9.95 17.14
N GLU A 84 -13.81 8.74 17.05
CA GLU A 84 -12.37 8.48 17.02
C GLU A 84 -11.69 9.02 15.75
N GLN A 85 -12.39 9.03 14.62
CA GLN A 85 -11.87 9.60 13.38
C GLN A 85 -11.88 11.13 13.43
N ARG A 86 -12.86 11.73 14.10
CA ARG A 86 -12.87 13.19 14.37
C ARG A 86 -11.68 13.57 15.24
N ALA A 87 -11.42 12.82 16.30
CA ALA A 87 -10.26 13.06 17.18
C ALA A 87 -8.93 13.01 16.39
N ASP A 88 -8.80 12.05 15.45
CA ASP A 88 -7.63 12.00 14.56
C ASP A 88 -7.53 13.27 13.68
N VAL A 89 -8.64 13.72 13.10
CA VAL A 89 -8.65 14.95 12.28
C VAL A 89 -8.28 16.17 13.11
N GLU A 90 -8.82 16.28 14.32
CA GLU A 90 -8.50 17.36 15.26
C GLU A 90 -7.01 17.36 15.64
N ALA A 91 -6.42 16.20 15.95
CA ALA A 91 -5.01 16.09 16.26
C ALA A 91 -4.12 16.50 15.06
N ILE A 92 -4.46 16.05 13.84
CA ILE A 92 -3.73 16.41 12.62
C ILE A 92 -3.81 17.92 12.36
N THR A 93 -5.00 18.52 12.49
CA THR A 93 -5.17 19.96 12.28
C THR A 93 -4.46 20.77 13.35
N ALA A 94 -4.53 20.37 14.63
CA ALA A 94 -3.80 21.00 15.73
C ALA A 94 -2.28 21.00 15.49
N ALA A 95 -1.72 19.91 15.01
CA ALA A 95 -0.31 19.84 14.63
C ALA A 95 0.02 20.82 13.48
N ALA A 96 -0.84 20.90 12.47
CA ALA A 96 -0.71 21.84 11.37
C ALA A 96 -0.77 23.30 11.82
N ASP A 97 -1.65 23.64 12.77
CA ASP A 97 -1.82 24.99 13.33
C ASP A 97 -0.63 25.40 14.19
N ARG A 98 0.01 24.45 14.89
CA ARG A 98 1.26 24.68 15.62
C ARG A 98 2.51 24.77 14.71
N GLY A 99 2.31 24.74 13.39
CA GLY A 99 3.38 24.94 12.40
C GLY A 99 4.09 23.67 11.95
N PHE A 100 3.69 22.49 12.46
CA PHE A 100 4.23 21.24 11.93
C PHE A 100 3.81 21.04 10.48
N ARG A 101 4.75 20.53 9.67
CA ARG A 101 4.56 20.36 8.22
C ARG A 101 4.25 18.93 7.81
N GLN A 102 4.36 18.01 8.76
CA GLN A 102 4.05 16.61 8.50
C GLN A 102 3.42 15.97 9.73
N VAL A 103 2.49 15.06 9.50
CA VAL A 103 1.94 14.12 10.48
C VAL A 103 1.91 12.73 9.85
N HIS A 104 2.11 11.71 10.66
CA HIS A 104 2.05 10.32 10.25
C HIS A 104 0.83 9.63 10.84
N LEU A 105 -0.07 9.12 9.98
CA LEU A 105 -1.27 8.38 10.36
C LEU A 105 -1.03 6.88 10.20
N ALA A 106 -0.75 6.22 11.32
CA ALA A 106 -0.35 4.81 11.38
C ALA A 106 -1.43 3.90 12.02
N ASN A 107 -2.68 4.32 12.04
CA ASN A 107 -3.78 3.50 12.55
C ASN A 107 -3.87 2.16 11.82
N ASP A 108 -4.35 1.11 12.48
CA ASP A 108 -4.50 -0.23 11.93
C ASP A 108 -5.33 -0.27 10.63
N VAL A 109 -5.19 -1.38 9.91
CA VAL A 109 -5.97 -1.64 8.70
C VAL A 109 -7.48 -1.68 9.03
N GLY A 110 -8.29 -1.04 8.18
CA GLY A 110 -9.76 -1.02 8.35
C GLY A 110 -10.30 0.08 9.26
N THR A 111 -9.46 0.88 9.92
CA THR A 111 -9.90 1.98 10.81
C THR A 111 -10.47 3.22 10.07
N GLY A 112 -10.39 3.23 8.74
CA GLY A 112 -10.92 4.32 7.91
C GLY A 112 -9.94 5.47 7.71
N LYS A 113 -8.64 5.21 7.67
CA LYS A 113 -7.58 6.20 7.44
C LYS A 113 -7.83 7.11 6.24
N THR A 114 -8.35 6.57 5.14
CA THR A 114 -8.67 7.35 3.93
C THR A 114 -9.68 8.46 4.22
N LEU A 115 -10.72 8.17 5.01
CA LEU A 115 -11.75 9.15 5.39
C LEU A 115 -11.17 10.25 6.27
N VAL A 116 -10.35 9.88 7.26
CA VAL A 116 -9.62 10.84 8.13
C VAL A 116 -8.71 11.73 7.29
N ALA A 117 -7.97 11.14 6.36
CA ALA A 117 -7.03 11.87 5.53
C ALA A 117 -7.70 12.88 4.60
N VAL A 118 -8.82 12.52 3.98
CA VAL A 118 -9.60 13.46 3.14
C VAL A 118 -10.14 14.60 3.99
N ALA A 119 -10.71 14.31 5.16
CA ALA A 119 -11.25 15.33 6.06
C ALA A 119 -10.15 16.27 6.57
N ALA A 120 -9.03 15.75 7.04
CA ALA A 120 -7.91 16.55 7.53
C ALA A 120 -7.28 17.41 6.42
N ALA A 121 -7.02 16.81 5.23
CA ALA A 121 -6.46 17.54 4.11
C ALA A 121 -7.37 18.70 3.65
N LYS A 122 -8.69 18.47 3.61
CA LYS A 122 -9.70 19.49 3.29
C LYS A 122 -9.70 20.62 4.33
N ALA A 123 -9.69 20.29 5.63
CA ALA A 123 -9.66 21.25 6.71
C ALA A 123 -8.39 22.12 6.66
N ILE A 124 -7.22 21.51 6.51
CA ILE A 124 -5.93 22.21 6.46
C ILE A 124 -5.83 23.08 5.19
N ALA A 125 -6.30 22.57 4.04
CA ALA A 125 -6.30 23.35 2.81
C ALA A 125 -7.15 24.61 2.94
N ARG A 126 -8.36 24.50 3.50
CA ARG A 126 -9.24 25.64 3.75
C ARG A 126 -8.61 26.65 4.73
N ALA A 127 -8.09 26.19 5.86
CA ALA A 127 -7.48 27.06 6.88
C ALA A 127 -6.28 27.85 6.34
N ARG A 128 -5.56 27.28 5.36
CA ARG A 128 -4.36 27.89 4.76
C ARG A 128 -4.63 28.65 3.45
N GLY A 129 -5.87 28.71 2.96
CA GLY A 129 -6.18 29.23 1.63
C GLY A 129 -5.48 28.46 0.50
N ALA A 130 -5.17 27.20 0.75
CA ALA A 130 -4.50 26.31 -0.19
C ALA A 130 -5.50 25.79 -1.23
N ARG A 131 -5.01 25.46 -2.42
CA ARG A 131 -5.89 25.06 -3.55
C ARG A 131 -5.57 23.67 -4.11
N THR A 132 -4.34 23.20 -3.94
CA THR A 132 -3.89 21.96 -4.58
C THR A 132 -3.57 20.89 -3.55
N ILE A 133 -4.35 19.82 -3.57
CA ILE A 133 -4.14 18.62 -2.76
C ILE A 133 -3.66 17.50 -3.68
N LEU A 134 -2.45 17.00 -3.43
CA LEU A 134 -1.91 15.82 -4.11
C LEU A 134 -2.20 14.59 -3.25
N VAL A 135 -2.78 13.56 -3.83
CA VAL A 135 -2.94 12.24 -3.19
C VAL A 135 -2.15 11.22 -4.00
N THR A 136 -1.19 10.57 -3.36
CA THR A 136 -0.52 9.42 -3.97
C THR A 136 -1.17 8.13 -3.48
N VAL A 137 -1.41 7.19 -4.38
CA VAL A 137 -2.06 5.92 -4.05
C VAL A 137 -1.22 4.74 -4.53
N ASP A 138 -1.45 3.58 -3.92
CA ASP A 138 -0.82 2.33 -4.32
C ASP A 138 -1.48 1.70 -5.55
N ARG A 139 -0.82 0.68 -6.09
CA ARG A 139 -1.34 -0.19 -7.15
C ARG A 139 -2.43 -1.14 -6.63
N PRO A 140 -3.40 -1.52 -7.49
CA PRO A 140 -3.61 -1.05 -8.85
C PRO A 140 -4.41 0.27 -8.87
N ALA A 141 -3.86 1.28 -9.51
CA ALA A 141 -4.48 2.61 -9.59
C ALA A 141 -5.94 2.60 -10.08
N ARG A 142 -6.29 1.65 -10.95
CA ARG A 142 -7.67 1.46 -11.45
C ARG A 142 -8.70 1.14 -10.36
N ILE A 143 -8.26 0.65 -9.19
CA ILE A 143 -9.12 0.34 -8.04
C ILE A 143 -9.00 1.43 -6.98
N THR A 144 -7.77 1.84 -6.67
CA THR A 144 -7.48 2.77 -5.56
C THR A 144 -7.92 4.20 -5.88
N ILE A 145 -7.71 4.70 -7.09
CA ILE A 145 -8.13 6.04 -7.48
C ILE A 145 -9.66 6.21 -7.38
N PRO A 146 -10.49 5.32 -7.96
CA PRO A 146 -11.95 5.39 -7.79
C PRO A 146 -12.41 5.33 -6.34
N SER A 147 -11.74 4.54 -5.50
CA SER A 147 -12.05 4.46 -4.06
C SER A 147 -11.81 5.80 -3.35
N TRP A 148 -10.68 6.44 -3.60
CA TRP A 148 -10.38 7.77 -3.06
C TRP A 148 -11.38 8.82 -3.53
N ARG A 149 -11.74 8.80 -4.83
CA ARG A 149 -12.74 9.72 -5.39
C ARG A 149 -14.10 9.56 -4.75
N ARG A 150 -14.55 8.33 -4.52
CA ARG A 150 -15.81 8.04 -3.81
C ARG A 150 -15.79 8.61 -2.39
N THR A 151 -14.68 8.46 -1.66
CA THR A 151 -14.52 9.01 -0.31
C THR A 151 -14.58 10.54 -0.30
N ILE A 152 -13.91 11.19 -1.27
CA ILE A 152 -13.96 12.65 -1.43
C ILE A 152 -15.39 13.10 -1.76
N ALA A 153 -16.08 12.41 -2.68
CA ALA A 153 -17.45 12.72 -3.05
C ALA A 153 -18.42 12.53 -1.86
N ALA A 154 -18.24 11.48 -1.07
CA ALA A 154 -19.04 11.20 0.12
C ALA A 154 -18.92 12.31 1.19
N LEU A 155 -17.70 12.78 1.45
CA LEU A 155 -17.48 13.92 2.36
C LEU A 155 -17.98 15.25 1.77
N ASN A 156 -17.85 15.47 0.46
CA ASN A 156 -18.41 16.65 -0.18
C ASN A 156 -19.95 16.67 -0.11
N SER A 157 -20.60 15.51 -0.14
CA SER A 157 -22.05 15.40 0.02
C SER A 157 -22.50 15.79 1.44
N THR A 158 -21.61 15.64 2.45
CA THR A 158 -21.89 16.00 3.84
C THR A 158 -21.57 17.48 4.13
N ASP A 159 -20.39 17.94 3.68
CA ASP A 159 -19.83 19.25 4.05
C ASP A 159 -20.07 20.35 2.99
N GLY A 160 -20.69 19.99 1.88
CA GLY A 160 -20.79 20.83 0.68
C GLY A 160 -19.60 20.66 -0.25
N VAL A 161 -19.85 20.95 -1.54
CA VAL A 161 -18.82 20.89 -2.59
C VAL A 161 -17.85 22.05 -2.41
N ASP A 162 -16.56 21.75 -2.41
CA ASP A 162 -15.50 22.75 -2.37
C ASP A 162 -14.86 22.88 -3.75
N ASP A 163 -15.46 23.74 -4.59
CA ASP A 163 -15.00 23.97 -5.97
C ASP A 163 -13.64 24.69 -6.04
N GLU A 164 -13.14 25.21 -4.92
CA GLU A 164 -11.83 25.84 -4.87
C GLU A 164 -10.68 24.86 -4.65
N LEU A 165 -10.97 23.64 -4.19
CA LEU A 165 -9.96 22.61 -3.96
C LEU A 165 -9.77 21.72 -5.18
N ARG A 166 -8.51 21.61 -5.60
CA ARG A 166 -8.09 20.74 -6.70
C ARG A 166 -7.44 19.47 -6.13
N TRP A 167 -8.10 18.33 -6.34
CA TRP A 167 -7.60 17.02 -5.95
C TRP A 167 -6.87 16.34 -7.12
N ILE A 168 -5.57 16.11 -6.96
CA ILE A 168 -4.75 15.38 -7.92
C ILE A 168 -4.48 14.02 -7.30
N ILE A 169 -5.15 12.98 -7.80
CA ILE A 169 -5.05 11.63 -7.29
C ILE A 169 -4.31 10.78 -8.33
N MET A 170 -3.17 10.23 -7.96
CA MET A 170 -2.39 9.42 -8.90
C MET A 170 -1.59 8.33 -8.21
N SER A 171 -1.28 7.29 -8.97
CA SER A 171 -0.38 6.24 -8.51
C SER A 171 1.01 6.82 -8.21
N SER A 172 1.61 6.34 -7.12
CA SER A 172 2.98 6.65 -6.74
C SER A 172 4.00 6.45 -7.87
N ASP A 173 3.75 5.51 -8.78
CA ASP A 173 4.60 5.28 -9.96
C ASP A 173 4.42 6.33 -11.07
N SER A 174 3.33 7.07 -11.05
CA SER A 174 3.01 8.09 -12.05
C SER A 174 3.50 9.49 -11.68
N LEU A 175 4.14 9.68 -10.52
CA LEU A 175 4.64 10.97 -10.04
C LEU A 175 5.58 11.67 -11.02
N GLY A 176 6.26 10.91 -11.88
CA GLY A 176 7.09 11.46 -12.95
C GLY A 176 6.33 12.35 -13.94
N LYS A 177 5.01 12.18 -14.10
CA LYS A 177 4.15 13.03 -14.93
C LYS A 177 4.06 14.47 -14.40
N LEU A 178 4.21 14.64 -13.08
CA LEU A 178 4.21 15.95 -12.41
C LEU A 178 5.57 16.66 -12.47
N MET A 179 6.58 16.04 -13.08
CA MET A 179 7.92 16.58 -13.17
C MET A 179 8.20 17.10 -14.59
N ALA A 180 8.80 18.27 -14.67
CA ALA A 180 9.34 18.80 -15.92
C ALA A 180 10.66 18.06 -16.29
N ARG A 181 11.12 18.22 -17.55
CA ARG A 181 12.38 17.60 -18.02
C ARG A 181 13.61 18.02 -17.19
N ASN A 182 13.60 19.23 -16.65
CA ASN A 182 14.66 19.72 -15.75
C ASN A 182 14.53 19.23 -14.30
N GLY A 183 13.60 18.32 -14.02
CA GLY A 183 13.37 17.75 -12.71
C GLY A 183 12.65 18.66 -11.70
N ARG A 184 12.11 19.82 -12.14
CA ARG A 184 11.29 20.69 -11.29
C ARG A 184 9.82 20.22 -11.31
N PRO A 185 9.08 20.35 -10.20
CA PRO A 185 7.63 20.17 -10.19
C PRO A 185 6.95 21.10 -11.20
N ARG A 186 5.96 20.56 -11.93
CA ARG A 186 5.14 21.33 -12.90
C ARG A 186 4.04 22.13 -12.22
N LEU A 187 3.75 21.83 -10.97
CA LEU A 187 2.71 22.50 -10.20
C LEU A 187 3.18 22.67 -8.75
N LYS A 188 2.58 23.63 -8.07
CA LYS A 188 2.75 23.80 -6.62
C LYS A 188 1.75 22.88 -5.92
N VAL A 189 2.24 22.03 -5.06
CA VAL A 189 1.44 21.24 -4.12
C VAL A 189 1.34 22.04 -2.82
N ASP A 190 0.15 22.18 -2.27
CA ASP A 190 -0.08 22.89 -1.03
C ASP A 190 -0.32 21.93 0.13
N VAL A 191 -1.00 20.81 -0.13
CA VAL A 191 -1.20 19.69 0.79
C VAL A 191 -0.89 18.39 0.04
N ALA A 192 -0.12 17.49 0.64
CA ALA A 192 0.16 16.18 0.09
C ALA A 192 -0.34 15.08 1.04
N VAL A 193 -1.10 14.15 0.52
CA VAL A 193 -1.52 12.92 1.21
C VAL A 193 -0.78 11.76 0.54
N ILE A 194 0.07 11.11 1.30
CA ILE A 194 0.91 10.01 0.82
C ILE A 194 0.36 8.70 1.37
N ASP A 195 -0.51 8.06 0.60
CA ASP A 195 -1.07 6.76 0.96
C ASP A 195 -0.04 5.65 0.74
N GLU A 196 -0.05 4.65 1.62
CA GLU A 196 0.94 3.58 1.69
C GLU A 196 2.39 4.13 1.66
N ALA A 197 2.67 5.10 2.55
CA ALA A 197 3.90 5.87 2.56
C ALA A 197 5.18 5.00 2.67
N HIS A 198 5.07 3.78 3.21
CA HIS A 198 6.16 2.80 3.24
C HIS A 198 6.73 2.46 1.85
N GLN A 199 6.01 2.74 0.77
CA GLN A 199 6.52 2.57 -0.59
C GLN A 199 7.70 3.50 -0.92
N PHE A 200 7.86 4.58 -0.17
CA PHE A 200 8.93 5.56 -0.33
C PHE A 200 10.12 5.32 0.61
N ARG A 201 10.16 4.18 1.28
CA ARG A 201 11.24 3.81 2.23
C ARG A 201 12.61 3.60 1.58
N HIS A 202 12.64 3.24 0.30
CA HIS A 202 13.88 3.00 -0.42
C HIS A 202 14.21 4.10 -1.41
N ALA A 203 15.51 4.31 -1.65
CA ALA A 203 15.98 5.23 -2.68
C ALA A 203 15.51 4.77 -4.07
N SER A 204 14.75 5.61 -4.76
CA SER A 204 14.22 5.34 -6.08
C SER A 204 13.84 6.65 -6.79
N LYS A 205 13.64 6.60 -8.10
CA LYS A 205 13.10 7.76 -8.85
C LYS A 205 11.77 8.24 -8.27
N ARG A 206 10.89 7.31 -7.90
CA ARG A 206 9.60 7.58 -7.26
C ARG A 206 9.78 8.36 -5.95
N THR A 207 10.68 7.90 -5.09
CA THR A 207 10.99 8.57 -3.82
C THR A 207 11.59 9.96 -4.06
N SER A 208 12.48 10.12 -5.04
CA SER A 208 13.03 11.42 -5.42
C SER A 208 11.95 12.39 -5.91
N TYR A 209 10.98 11.91 -6.69
CA TYR A 209 9.86 12.75 -7.15
C TYR A 209 8.96 13.19 -5.99
N MET A 210 8.62 12.26 -5.09
CA MET A 210 7.85 12.57 -3.88
C MET A 210 8.55 13.64 -3.03
N ARG A 211 9.85 13.49 -2.73
CA ARG A 211 10.63 14.46 -1.96
C ARG A 211 10.62 15.86 -2.60
N ARG A 212 10.71 15.95 -3.94
CA ARG A 212 10.66 17.24 -4.67
C ARG A 212 9.27 17.85 -4.66
N LEU A 213 8.21 17.06 -4.85
CA LEU A 213 6.83 17.54 -4.85
C LEU A 213 6.41 18.03 -3.47
N THR A 214 6.83 17.34 -2.41
CA THR A 214 6.56 17.71 -1.01
C THR A 214 7.58 18.70 -0.45
N ARG A 215 8.61 19.06 -1.22
CA ARG A 215 9.69 19.96 -0.80
C ARG A 215 10.30 19.55 0.55
N MET A 216 10.49 18.25 0.73
CA MET A 216 10.94 17.65 1.99
C MET A 216 12.27 18.22 2.50
N ASP A 217 13.16 18.60 1.57
CA ASP A 217 14.49 19.14 1.89
C ASP A 217 14.52 20.68 1.97
N ALA A 218 13.35 21.34 1.84
CA ALA A 218 13.22 22.80 1.92
C ALA A 218 12.92 23.26 3.36
N PRO A 219 13.15 24.55 3.69
CA PRO A 219 12.72 25.12 4.96
C PRO A 219 11.24 24.86 5.24
N HIS A 220 10.92 24.60 6.49
CA HIS A 220 9.58 24.15 6.92
C HIS A 220 8.50 25.18 6.58
N GLU A 221 8.81 26.47 6.65
CA GLU A 221 7.85 27.56 6.41
C GLU A 221 7.32 27.58 4.97
N THR A 222 8.12 27.07 4.04
CA THR A 222 7.76 27.08 2.60
C THR A 222 7.29 25.75 2.08
N ALA A 223 7.39 24.68 2.88
CA ALA A 223 6.99 23.33 2.47
C ALA A 223 5.46 23.16 2.53
N PRO A 224 4.86 22.29 1.69
CA PRO A 224 3.47 21.89 1.83
C PRO A 224 3.25 21.15 3.15
N PHE A 225 1.99 21.05 3.57
CA PHE A 225 1.64 20.09 4.62
C PHE A 225 1.62 18.68 4.02
N VAL A 226 2.20 17.73 4.73
CA VAL A 226 2.29 16.33 4.30
C VAL A 226 1.61 15.44 5.32
N LEU A 227 0.61 14.68 4.88
CA LEU A 227 0.02 13.61 5.67
C LEU A 227 0.47 12.28 5.08
N THR A 228 1.33 11.59 5.80
CA THR A 228 1.77 10.24 5.43
C THR A 228 0.86 9.21 6.09
N ILE A 229 0.41 8.22 5.33
CA ILE A 229 -0.53 7.20 5.78
C ILE A 229 0.07 5.82 5.52
N THR A 230 0.18 5.01 6.54
CA THR A 230 0.39 3.57 6.42
C THR A 230 0.20 2.90 7.78
N ALA A 231 -0.44 1.74 7.80
CA ALA A 231 -0.49 0.92 9.01
C ALA A 231 0.86 0.24 9.32
N THR A 232 1.81 0.32 8.40
CA THR A 232 3.04 -0.48 8.41
C THR A 232 4.23 0.39 8.00
N PRO A 233 4.78 1.24 8.92
CA PRO A 233 5.79 2.22 8.57
C PRO A 233 7.10 1.64 7.98
N GLY A 234 7.52 0.49 8.44
CA GLY A 234 8.73 -0.20 7.98
C GLY A 234 9.15 -1.31 8.94
N HIS A 235 10.23 -2.02 8.60
CA HIS A 235 10.74 -3.13 9.41
C HIS A 235 11.83 -2.67 10.40
N HIS A 236 12.41 -1.50 10.20
CA HIS A 236 13.37 -0.87 11.10
C HIS A 236 13.39 0.66 10.88
N PRO A 237 13.84 1.45 11.86
CA PRO A 237 13.78 2.92 11.78
C PRO A 237 14.49 3.51 10.57
N GLY A 238 15.57 2.90 10.07
CA GLY A 238 16.28 3.37 8.88
C GLY A 238 15.43 3.40 7.60
N GLU A 239 14.31 2.68 7.56
CA GLU A 239 13.35 2.70 6.45
C GLU A 239 12.37 3.90 6.50
N TRP A 240 12.34 4.68 7.58
CA TRP A 240 11.38 5.78 7.78
C TRP A 240 11.82 7.11 7.17
N GLY A 241 12.76 7.09 6.23
CA GLY A 241 13.32 8.28 5.59
C GLY A 241 12.30 9.19 4.89
N TYR A 242 11.09 8.71 4.60
CA TYR A 242 9.98 9.53 4.12
C TYR A 242 9.35 10.43 5.20
N MET A 243 9.80 10.30 6.46
CA MET A 243 9.46 11.18 7.58
C MET A 243 10.64 12.06 8.01
N SER A 244 11.74 12.09 7.25
CA SER A 244 12.97 12.81 7.64
C SER A 244 12.74 14.29 7.94
N SER A 245 11.85 14.98 7.21
CA SER A 245 11.51 16.37 7.46
C SER A 245 10.77 16.57 8.78
N LEU A 246 9.96 15.61 9.20
CA LEU A 246 9.25 15.65 10.47
C LEU A 246 10.22 15.51 11.65
N TYR A 247 11.13 14.53 11.59
CA TYR A 247 12.18 14.37 12.59
C TYR A 247 13.10 15.60 12.66
N ALA A 248 13.46 16.18 11.52
CA ALA A 248 14.23 17.42 11.48
C ALA A 248 13.51 18.55 12.24
N GLN A 249 12.19 18.70 12.01
CA GLN A 249 11.41 19.74 12.67
C GLN A 249 11.30 19.52 14.19
N VAL A 250 11.05 18.28 14.64
CA VAL A 250 10.97 17.93 16.07
C VAL A 250 12.28 18.20 16.79
N HIS A 251 13.40 17.93 16.14
CA HIS A 251 14.73 18.17 16.72
C HIS A 251 15.24 19.62 16.56
N GLY A 252 14.47 20.49 15.88
CA GLY A 252 14.91 21.87 15.60
C GLY A 252 16.11 21.92 14.64
N ASP A 253 16.32 20.87 13.85
CA ASP A 253 17.42 20.77 12.90
C ASP A 253 16.99 21.27 11.51
N PRO A 254 17.91 21.78 10.68
CA PRO A 254 17.62 22.05 9.28
C PRO A 254 17.39 20.72 8.54
N PRO A 255 16.45 20.65 7.58
CA PRO A 255 16.13 19.42 6.84
C PRO A 255 17.33 18.75 6.17
N ALA A 256 18.32 19.53 5.73
CA ALA A 256 19.54 19.01 5.13
C ALA A 256 20.33 18.06 6.03
N ARG A 257 20.28 18.26 7.37
CA ARG A 257 20.95 17.39 8.34
C ARG A 257 20.33 15.99 8.39
N TRP A 258 19.07 15.86 7.96
CA TRP A 258 18.30 14.62 7.92
C TRP A 258 18.16 14.05 6.49
N ALA A 259 18.93 14.59 5.53
CA ALA A 259 18.91 14.11 4.15
C ALA A 259 19.32 12.63 4.04
N ASP A 260 20.34 12.22 4.83
CA ASP A 260 20.66 10.83 5.10
C ASP A 260 20.03 10.45 6.45
N PHE A 261 18.82 9.96 6.40
CA PHE A 261 18.01 9.67 7.58
C PHE A 261 18.63 8.61 8.49
N GLY A 262 19.17 7.54 7.92
CA GLY A 262 19.81 6.47 8.69
C GLY A 262 21.07 6.96 9.43
N ARG A 263 21.88 7.80 8.79
CA ARG A 263 23.02 8.44 9.44
C ARG A 263 22.56 9.34 10.58
N ALA A 264 21.55 10.17 10.36
CA ALA A 264 21.03 11.06 11.39
C ALA A 264 20.51 10.31 12.62
N LEU A 265 19.95 9.13 12.44
CA LEU A 265 19.53 8.22 13.52
C LEU A 265 20.74 7.55 14.18
N ALA A 266 21.69 7.03 13.41
CA ALA A 266 22.88 6.38 13.95
C ALA A 266 23.73 7.36 14.79
N ASP A 267 23.90 8.61 14.33
CA ASP A 267 24.58 9.67 15.08
C ASP A 267 23.88 10.00 16.42
N ARG A 268 22.64 9.57 16.61
CA ARG A 268 21.83 9.70 17.83
C ARG A 268 21.74 8.40 18.64
N GLY A 269 22.54 7.40 18.30
CA GLY A 269 22.65 6.16 19.06
C GLY A 269 21.67 5.06 18.64
N VAL A 270 20.89 5.24 17.56
CA VAL A 270 20.10 4.14 17.01
C VAL A 270 21.05 3.12 16.39
N PRO A 271 20.97 1.81 16.74
CA PRO A 271 21.94 0.81 16.32
C PRO A 271 21.78 0.41 14.86
N LEU A 272 22.13 1.34 13.97
CA LEU A 272 22.09 1.19 12.51
C LEU A 272 23.51 1.31 11.93
N GLU A 273 23.77 0.56 10.87
CA GLU A 273 25.01 0.63 10.10
C GLU A 273 24.73 0.69 8.59
N PRO A 274 25.61 1.32 7.79
CA PRO A 274 25.46 1.33 6.35
C PRO A 274 25.86 -0.03 5.77
N SER A 275 25.01 -0.57 4.88
CA SER A 275 25.26 -1.82 4.17
C SER A 275 24.79 -1.68 2.72
N TYR A 276 25.68 -1.85 1.74
CA TYR A 276 25.40 -1.80 0.29
C TYR A 276 24.47 -0.63 -0.14
N GLY A 277 24.75 0.57 0.38
CA GLY A 277 23.96 1.78 0.05
C GLY A 277 22.60 1.88 0.72
N LYS A 278 22.33 1.04 1.71
CA LYS A 278 21.15 1.07 2.59
C LYS A 278 21.61 1.12 4.05
N TRP A 279 20.69 1.47 4.92
CA TRP A 279 20.88 1.34 6.37
C TRP A 279 20.24 0.04 6.84
N THR A 280 20.89 -0.67 7.73
CA THR A 280 20.45 -1.93 8.34
C THR A 280 20.82 -1.94 9.82
N TRP A 281 20.35 -2.91 10.56
CA TRP A 281 20.75 -3.08 11.95
C TRP A 281 22.26 -3.29 12.06
N SER A 282 22.89 -2.70 13.09
CA SER A 282 24.28 -2.96 13.43
C SER A 282 24.51 -4.43 13.79
N ALA A 283 25.76 -4.88 13.74
CA ALA A 283 26.10 -6.26 14.07
C ALA A 283 25.57 -6.68 15.46
N GLU A 284 25.62 -5.78 16.45
CA GLU A 284 25.11 -6.05 17.80
C GLU A 284 23.58 -6.15 17.86
N ALA A 285 22.87 -5.31 17.10
CA ALA A 285 21.41 -5.31 17.09
C ALA A 285 20.82 -6.40 16.20
N LYS A 286 21.55 -6.88 15.20
CA LYS A 286 21.10 -7.96 14.31
C LYS A 286 20.67 -9.21 15.06
N ASP A 287 21.35 -9.53 16.14
CA ASP A 287 21.16 -10.77 16.90
C ASP A 287 20.26 -10.59 18.14
N SER A 288 19.68 -9.40 18.34
CA SER A 288 18.84 -9.10 19.52
C SER A 288 17.52 -8.47 19.14
N LEU A 289 16.44 -9.28 19.14
CA LEU A 289 15.09 -8.75 18.95
C LEU A 289 14.75 -7.68 19.99
N GLN A 290 15.13 -7.87 21.24
CA GLN A 290 14.87 -6.89 22.30
C GLN A 290 15.50 -5.53 21.97
N THR A 291 16.75 -5.53 21.50
CA THR A 291 17.45 -4.31 21.07
C THR A 291 16.75 -3.67 19.88
N GLN A 292 16.31 -4.46 18.90
CA GLN A 292 15.56 -3.98 17.74
C GLN A 292 14.24 -3.34 18.16
N GLN A 293 13.45 -4.02 18.99
CA GLN A 293 12.16 -3.52 19.48
C GLN A 293 12.33 -2.24 20.30
N ALA A 294 13.34 -2.19 21.18
CA ALA A 294 13.65 -0.99 21.96
C ALA A 294 13.97 0.19 21.03
N ALA A 295 14.87 0.00 20.06
CA ALA A 295 15.25 1.04 19.12
C ALA A 295 14.08 1.51 18.23
N ILE A 296 13.21 0.60 17.80
CA ILE A 296 11.98 0.94 17.07
C ILE A 296 11.07 1.80 17.95
N SER A 297 10.84 1.37 19.19
CA SER A 297 10.00 2.09 20.15
C SER A 297 10.54 3.49 20.48
N ASP A 298 11.84 3.60 20.73
CA ASP A 298 12.48 4.88 21.05
C ASP A 298 12.31 5.90 19.90
N VAL A 299 12.56 5.47 18.68
CA VAL A 299 12.41 6.35 17.51
C VAL A 299 10.94 6.69 17.24
N ARG A 300 10.01 5.72 17.37
CA ARG A 300 8.57 5.94 17.24
C ARG A 300 8.07 6.94 18.28
N ASP A 301 8.46 6.76 19.55
CA ASP A 301 7.94 7.52 20.69
C ASP A 301 8.30 9.00 20.63
N ILE A 302 9.34 9.38 19.90
CA ILE A 302 9.65 10.78 19.59
C ILE A 302 8.46 11.48 18.92
N LEU A 303 7.76 10.79 18.03
CA LEU A 303 6.61 11.33 17.32
C LEU A 303 5.28 11.05 18.03
N LEU A 304 5.14 9.85 18.59
CA LEU A 304 3.89 9.38 19.21
C LEU A 304 3.56 10.17 20.48
N ARG A 305 4.58 10.46 21.30
CA ARG A 305 4.44 11.18 22.58
C ARG A 305 4.70 12.68 22.49
N HIS A 306 4.89 13.19 21.28
CA HIS A 306 5.02 14.62 21.05
C HIS A 306 3.70 15.36 21.39
N ASP A 307 3.75 16.62 21.81
CA ASP A 307 2.57 17.46 22.01
C ASP A 307 2.54 18.61 20.97
N PRO A 308 1.59 18.62 20.00
CA PRO A 308 0.60 17.58 19.69
C PRO A 308 1.25 16.30 19.15
N PRO A 309 0.57 15.14 19.23
CA PRO A 309 1.12 13.92 18.66
C PRO A 309 1.30 14.06 17.14
N LEU A 310 2.49 13.66 16.67
CA LEU A 310 2.88 13.77 15.25
C LEU A 310 2.85 12.43 14.53
N MET A 311 2.69 11.35 15.28
CA MET A 311 2.33 10.04 14.84
C MET A 311 1.05 9.63 15.57
N LEU A 312 0.03 9.29 14.81
CA LEU A 312 -1.24 8.80 15.35
C LEU A 312 -1.32 7.31 15.11
N THR A 313 -1.45 6.56 16.18
CA THR A 313 -1.65 5.11 16.15
C THR A 313 -2.94 4.78 16.88
N ARG A 314 -3.70 3.88 16.32
CA ARG A 314 -4.88 3.33 16.96
C ARG A 314 -5.05 1.90 16.52
N SER A 315 -5.06 0.99 17.49
CA SER A 315 -5.38 -0.40 17.24
C SER A 315 -6.84 -0.55 16.80
N ALA A 316 -7.08 -1.52 15.94
CA ALA A 316 -8.41 -1.90 15.56
C ALA A 316 -9.16 -2.47 16.77
N PRO A 317 -10.43 -2.07 17.03
CA PRO A 317 -11.16 -2.54 18.22
C PRO A 317 -11.44 -4.05 18.22
N TRP A 318 -11.24 -4.72 17.11
CA TRP A 318 -11.37 -6.19 16.99
C TRP A 318 -10.07 -6.94 17.25
N GLY A 319 -8.98 -6.25 17.62
CA GLY A 319 -7.67 -6.85 17.92
C GLY A 319 -6.90 -7.33 16.69
N PRO A 320 -5.72 -7.91 16.88
CA PRO A 320 -4.94 -8.53 15.82
C PRO A 320 -5.60 -9.81 15.30
N PRO A 321 -5.34 -10.21 14.05
CA PRO A 321 -5.85 -11.48 13.53
C PRO A 321 -5.23 -12.64 14.31
N PRO A 322 -6.03 -13.64 14.74
CA PRO A 322 -5.47 -14.90 15.23
C PRO A 322 -4.58 -15.51 14.15
N PHE A 323 -3.35 -15.87 14.55
CA PHE A 323 -2.34 -16.35 13.61
C PHE A 323 -1.61 -17.55 14.18
N ASP A 324 -1.39 -18.57 13.37
CA ASP A 324 -0.59 -19.74 13.69
C ASP A 324 0.32 -20.16 12.51
N VAL A 325 1.20 -21.12 12.77
CA VAL A 325 2.01 -21.77 11.74
C VAL A 325 1.74 -23.26 11.80
N ASP A 326 1.37 -23.81 10.66
CA ASP A 326 1.16 -25.24 10.46
C ASP A 326 2.34 -25.82 9.69
N LEU A 327 3.17 -26.59 10.41
CA LEU A 327 4.31 -27.29 9.84
C LEU A 327 3.86 -28.59 9.20
N VAL A 328 4.01 -28.62 7.90
CA VAL A 328 3.64 -29.76 7.08
C VAL A 328 4.85 -30.68 6.91
N GLU A 329 4.67 -31.95 7.23
CA GLU A 329 5.66 -32.98 6.94
C GLU A 329 5.55 -33.43 5.46
N LEU A 330 6.65 -33.37 4.74
CA LEU A 330 6.70 -33.84 3.36
C LEU A 330 6.74 -35.37 3.31
N THR A 331 6.04 -35.95 2.36
CA THR A 331 6.15 -37.38 2.06
C THR A 331 7.56 -37.71 1.55
N PRO A 332 8.00 -38.99 1.57
CA PRO A 332 9.31 -39.38 1.05
C PRO A 332 9.53 -38.97 -0.42
N ASP A 333 8.49 -38.97 -1.25
CA ASP A 333 8.58 -38.55 -2.64
C ASP A 333 8.73 -37.04 -2.78
N GLN A 334 7.99 -36.27 -1.98
CA GLN A 334 8.11 -34.81 -1.90
C GLN A 334 9.48 -34.40 -1.37
N TRP A 335 10.03 -35.11 -0.39
CA TRP A 335 11.38 -34.90 0.11
C TRP A 335 12.42 -35.11 -0.99
N ARG A 336 12.35 -36.23 -1.72
CA ARG A 336 13.26 -36.48 -2.85
C ARG A 336 13.19 -35.36 -3.90
N ALA A 337 11.98 -34.90 -4.21
CA ALA A 337 11.81 -33.78 -5.16
C ALA A 337 12.44 -32.50 -4.61
N TYR A 338 12.26 -32.19 -3.32
CA TYR A 338 12.85 -31.02 -2.70
C TYR A 338 14.38 -31.09 -2.64
N GLU A 339 14.98 -32.23 -2.29
CA GLU A 339 16.43 -32.43 -2.22
C GLU A 339 17.11 -32.21 -3.58
N LEU A 340 16.49 -32.62 -4.67
CA LEU A 340 16.99 -32.35 -6.03
C LEU A 340 17.06 -30.82 -6.28
N GLU A 341 15.99 -30.10 -5.99
CA GLU A 341 15.93 -28.64 -6.18
C GLU A 341 16.89 -27.92 -5.22
N TRP A 342 17.04 -28.42 -3.99
CA TRP A 342 18.01 -27.88 -3.03
C TRP A 342 19.45 -28.06 -3.51
N GLY A 343 19.79 -29.23 -4.07
CA GLY A 343 21.11 -29.48 -4.68
C GLY A 343 21.40 -28.56 -5.87
N ASP A 344 20.39 -28.30 -6.71
CA ASP A 344 20.50 -27.34 -7.80
C ASP A 344 20.72 -25.92 -7.30
N PHE A 345 19.96 -25.50 -6.27
CA PHE A 345 20.14 -24.21 -5.63
C PHE A 345 21.54 -24.02 -5.06
N GLN A 346 22.08 -25.01 -4.35
CA GLN A 346 23.43 -24.94 -3.78
C GLN A 346 24.49 -24.76 -4.86
N ARG A 347 24.38 -25.51 -5.99
CA ARG A 347 25.28 -25.36 -7.12
C ARG A 347 25.22 -23.96 -7.75
N GLU A 348 24.02 -23.44 -7.96
CA GLU A 348 23.81 -22.10 -8.51
C GLU A 348 24.35 -21.01 -7.57
N MET A 349 24.15 -21.14 -6.26
CA MET A 349 24.67 -20.22 -5.27
C MET A 349 26.20 -20.24 -5.23
N GLN A 350 26.83 -21.41 -5.32
CA GLN A 350 28.30 -21.51 -5.40
C GLN A 350 28.84 -20.80 -6.66
N LEU A 351 28.19 -21.01 -7.81
CA LEU A 351 28.55 -20.32 -9.05
C LEU A 351 28.31 -18.81 -8.98
N ALA A 352 27.26 -18.38 -8.31
CA ALA A 352 26.97 -16.96 -8.09
C ALA A 352 28.04 -16.31 -7.21
N ARG A 353 28.47 -16.97 -6.14
CA ARG A 353 29.54 -16.49 -5.23
C ARG A 353 30.88 -16.39 -5.95
N THR A 354 31.29 -17.44 -6.67
CA THR A 354 32.56 -17.45 -7.41
C THR A 354 32.59 -16.45 -8.57
N GLY A 355 31.46 -16.29 -9.27
CA GLY A 355 31.29 -15.33 -10.38
C GLY A 355 30.92 -13.90 -9.92
N LYS A 356 30.78 -13.62 -8.61
CA LYS A 356 30.31 -12.35 -8.05
C LYS A 356 28.99 -11.87 -8.69
N ASN A 357 28.09 -12.79 -9.01
CA ASN A 357 26.84 -12.52 -9.71
C ASN A 357 25.64 -12.67 -8.76
N VAL A 358 25.31 -11.59 -8.06
CA VAL A 358 24.18 -11.52 -7.10
C VAL A 358 22.84 -11.85 -7.79
N ALA A 359 22.62 -11.41 -9.02
CA ALA A 359 21.38 -11.66 -9.75
C ALA A 359 21.13 -13.16 -9.97
N ARG A 360 22.21 -13.93 -10.21
CA ARG A 360 22.14 -15.39 -10.38
C ARG A 360 21.70 -16.07 -9.07
N GLY A 361 22.25 -15.65 -7.93
CA GLY A 361 21.88 -16.16 -6.62
C GLY A 361 20.41 -15.89 -6.28
N LEU A 362 19.95 -14.67 -6.52
CA LEU A 362 18.54 -14.30 -6.33
C LEU A 362 17.60 -15.11 -7.23
N ALA A 363 17.96 -15.30 -8.50
CA ALA A 363 17.17 -16.12 -9.42
C ALA A 363 17.09 -17.59 -8.98
N ALA A 364 18.20 -18.13 -8.45
CA ALA A 364 18.23 -19.49 -7.90
C ALA A 364 17.32 -19.63 -6.67
N LEU A 365 17.33 -18.64 -5.77
CA LEU A 365 16.44 -18.60 -4.60
C LEU A 365 14.96 -18.56 -5.00
N VAL A 366 14.60 -17.71 -5.97
CA VAL A 366 13.22 -17.62 -6.47
C VAL A 366 12.77 -18.96 -7.05
N ARG A 367 13.63 -19.63 -7.85
CA ARG A 367 13.33 -20.96 -8.40
C ARG A 367 13.09 -22.00 -7.31
N LEU A 368 13.98 -22.07 -6.30
CA LEU A 368 13.82 -23.00 -5.18
C LEU A 368 12.49 -22.77 -4.47
N ARG A 369 12.13 -21.52 -4.17
CA ARG A 369 10.87 -21.18 -3.52
C ARG A 369 9.65 -21.55 -4.38
N GLN A 370 9.75 -21.35 -5.70
CA GLN A 370 8.69 -21.77 -6.65
C GLN A 370 8.48 -23.28 -6.60
N LYS A 371 9.55 -24.06 -6.58
CA LYS A 371 9.47 -25.51 -6.55
C LYS A 371 9.01 -26.06 -5.20
N ALA A 372 9.54 -25.53 -4.09
CA ALA A 372 9.06 -25.89 -2.74
C ALA A 372 7.56 -25.64 -2.59
N SER A 373 7.07 -24.50 -3.06
CA SER A 373 5.66 -24.17 -3.10
C SER A 373 4.83 -25.19 -3.88
N MET A 374 5.30 -25.59 -5.08
CA MET A 374 4.59 -26.54 -5.94
C MET A 374 4.50 -27.94 -5.32
N ILE A 375 5.55 -28.41 -4.66
CA ILE A 375 5.60 -29.71 -3.98
C ILE A 375 4.50 -29.85 -2.91
N ARG A 376 4.04 -28.73 -2.35
CA ARG A 376 3.14 -28.67 -1.21
C ARG A 376 1.69 -28.29 -1.55
N VAL A 377 1.33 -28.17 -2.81
CA VAL A 377 -0.02 -27.80 -3.25
C VAL A 377 -1.10 -28.68 -2.65
N GLU A 378 -0.89 -30.00 -2.63
CA GLU A 378 -1.84 -30.99 -2.07
C GLU A 378 -2.16 -30.71 -0.59
N HIS A 379 -1.17 -30.32 0.19
CA HIS A 379 -1.38 -29.99 1.62
C HIS A 379 -2.27 -28.76 1.80
N THR A 380 -2.07 -27.73 0.97
CA THR A 380 -2.93 -26.53 1.00
C THR A 380 -4.36 -26.85 0.59
N VAL A 381 -4.54 -27.69 -0.41
CA VAL A 381 -5.86 -28.16 -0.85
C VAL A 381 -6.54 -28.98 0.25
N ALA A 382 -5.81 -29.88 0.90
CA ALA A 382 -6.32 -30.66 2.00
C ALA A 382 -6.75 -29.79 3.20
N ALA A 383 -5.92 -28.81 3.57
CA ALA A 383 -6.26 -27.84 4.63
C ALA A 383 -7.51 -27.02 4.28
N ALA A 384 -7.61 -26.53 3.04
CA ALA A 384 -8.79 -25.81 2.58
C ALA A 384 -10.07 -26.67 2.65
N LYS A 385 -10.01 -27.92 2.18
CA LYS A 385 -11.14 -28.87 2.24
C LYS A 385 -11.57 -29.16 3.68
N ALA A 386 -10.63 -29.29 4.58
CA ALA A 386 -10.93 -29.50 6.01
C ALA A 386 -11.71 -28.33 6.60
N GLU A 387 -11.33 -27.09 6.30
CA GLU A 387 -12.05 -25.90 6.81
C GLU A 387 -13.41 -25.69 6.11
N LEU A 388 -13.51 -26.01 4.83
CA LEU A 388 -14.82 -26.03 4.14
C LEU A 388 -15.79 -27.03 4.79
N ALA A 389 -15.31 -28.22 5.18
CA ALA A 389 -16.12 -29.21 5.88
C ALA A 389 -16.56 -28.74 7.28
N ARG A 390 -15.84 -27.78 7.88
CA ARG A 390 -16.18 -27.11 9.16
C ARG A 390 -17.13 -25.93 8.97
N GLY A 391 -17.52 -25.61 7.73
CA GLY A 391 -18.46 -24.55 7.41
C GLY A 391 -17.82 -23.16 7.20
N TYR A 392 -16.50 -23.09 7.02
CA TYR A 392 -15.81 -21.82 6.69
C TYR A 392 -15.79 -21.57 5.18
N GLN A 393 -15.79 -20.30 4.78
CA GLN A 393 -15.25 -19.91 3.49
C GLN A 393 -13.73 -19.68 3.63
N VAL A 394 -12.98 -20.12 2.62
CA VAL A 394 -11.52 -20.20 2.70
C VAL A 394 -10.84 -19.17 1.82
N LEU A 395 -9.85 -18.48 2.39
CA LEU A 395 -8.98 -17.54 1.68
C LEU A 395 -7.58 -18.15 1.57
N ILE A 396 -7.05 -18.26 0.36
CA ILE A 396 -5.70 -18.78 0.11
C ILE A 396 -4.85 -17.67 -0.52
N ALA A 397 -3.95 -17.12 0.28
CA ALA A 397 -3.00 -16.12 -0.16
C ALA A 397 -1.75 -16.79 -0.72
N THR A 398 -1.38 -16.46 -1.96
CA THR A 398 -0.20 -16.97 -2.63
C THR A 398 0.74 -15.85 -3.05
N GLU A 399 2.03 -16.12 -3.17
CA GLU A 399 3.01 -15.18 -3.74
C GLU A 399 3.26 -15.48 -5.23
N MET A 400 3.27 -16.77 -5.58
CA MET A 400 3.56 -17.24 -6.92
C MET A 400 2.26 -17.62 -7.66
N VAL A 401 2.09 -17.10 -8.87
CA VAL A 401 0.89 -17.39 -9.67
C VAL A 401 0.97 -18.77 -10.29
N THR A 402 2.01 -19.03 -11.07
CA THR A 402 2.15 -20.25 -11.90
C THR A 402 2.37 -21.52 -11.09
N THR A 403 3.13 -21.42 -9.98
CA THR A 403 3.55 -22.59 -9.19
C THR A 403 2.76 -22.76 -7.90
N ALA A 404 1.84 -21.86 -7.60
CA ALA A 404 0.98 -21.93 -6.42
C ALA A 404 -0.49 -21.64 -6.74
N ALA A 405 -0.82 -20.40 -7.17
CA ALA A 405 -2.21 -20.00 -7.32
C ALA A 405 -2.97 -20.86 -8.35
N HIS A 406 -2.40 -21.07 -9.53
CA HIS A 406 -3.01 -21.94 -10.56
C HIS A 406 -3.17 -23.38 -10.08
N PRO A 407 -2.11 -24.09 -9.63
CA PRO A 407 -2.25 -25.48 -9.22
C PRO A 407 -3.22 -25.69 -8.06
N VAL A 408 -3.23 -24.79 -7.07
CA VAL A 408 -4.18 -24.86 -5.94
C VAL A 408 -5.62 -24.70 -6.45
N ALA A 409 -5.89 -23.72 -7.31
CA ALA A 409 -7.23 -23.49 -7.84
C ALA A 409 -7.70 -24.66 -8.73
N GLU A 410 -6.84 -25.14 -9.63
CA GLU A 410 -7.15 -26.25 -10.54
C GLU A 410 -7.43 -27.55 -9.79
N MET A 411 -6.67 -27.85 -8.73
CA MET A 411 -6.88 -29.03 -7.93
C MET A 411 -8.20 -28.98 -7.13
N LEU A 412 -8.55 -27.81 -6.56
CA LEU A 412 -9.84 -27.62 -5.89
C LEU A 412 -11.01 -27.75 -6.87
N GLU A 413 -10.91 -27.18 -8.05
CA GLU A 413 -11.95 -27.27 -9.09
C GLU A 413 -12.09 -28.69 -9.65
N ALA A 414 -10.99 -29.44 -9.76
CA ALA A 414 -11.02 -30.85 -10.13
C ALA A 414 -11.80 -31.71 -9.10
N ASP A 415 -11.77 -31.28 -7.82
CA ASP A 415 -12.58 -31.88 -6.74
C ASP A 415 -14.02 -31.34 -6.68
N GLY A 416 -14.44 -30.53 -7.67
CA GLY A 416 -15.77 -29.96 -7.77
C GLY A 416 -16.03 -28.75 -6.84
N ILE A 417 -14.98 -28.12 -6.31
CA ILE A 417 -15.09 -26.97 -5.42
C ILE A 417 -14.90 -25.69 -6.25
N PRO A 418 -15.91 -24.82 -6.38
CA PRO A 418 -15.78 -23.55 -7.10
C PRO A 418 -14.75 -22.62 -6.44
N VAL A 419 -13.86 -22.04 -7.25
CA VAL A 419 -12.83 -21.13 -6.80
C VAL A 419 -12.97 -19.75 -7.44
N ALA A 420 -12.91 -18.70 -6.63
CA ALA A 420 -12.76 -17.33 -7.09
C ALA A 420 -11.26 -17.03 -7.28
N ARG A 421 -10.87 -16.51 -8.46
CA ARG A 421 -9.48 -16.32 -8.83
C ARG A 421 -9.12 -14.83 -8.92
N ILE A 422 -8.42 -14.30 -7.89
CA ILE A 422 -8.03 -12.88 -7.81
C ILE A 422 -6.50 -12.76 -7.89
N TYR A 423 -5.91 -13.16 -9.00
CA TYR A 423 -4.46 -13.12 -9.20
C TYR A 423 -4.08 -12.87 -10.67
N GLY A 424 -2.82 -12.47 -10.87
CA GLY A 424 -2.30 -12.16 -12.21
C GLY A 424 -2.91 -10.89 -12.79
N SER A 425 -3.13 -10.89 -14.10
CA SER A 425 -3.76 -9.80 -14.85
C SER A 425 -5.26 -10.03 -15.07
N ASN A 426 -5.93 -10.79 -14.20
CA ASN A 426 -7.35 -11.08 -14.36
C ASN A 426 -8.16 -9.77 -14.45
N PRO A 427 -8.77 -9.44 -15.60
CA PRO A 427 -9.57 -8.23 -15.77
C PRO A 427 -10.85 -8.28 -14.93
N ASP A 428 -11.34 -9.48 -14.61
CA ASP A 428 -12.60 -9.73 -13.93
C ASP A 428 -12.43 -9.94 -12.42
N ALA A 429 -11.33 -9.46 -11.84
CA ALA A 429 -11.02 -9.64 -10.42
C ALA A 429 -12.14 -9.18 -9.48
N GLU A 430 -12.91 -8.15 -9.85
CA GLU A 430 -14.05 -7.69 -9.07
C GLU A 430 -15.24 -8.65 -9.17
N ALA A 431 -15.51 -9.20 -10.35
CA ALA A 431 -16.56 -10.22 -10.53
C ALA A 431 -16.22 -11.49 -9.71
N GLU A 432 -14.95 -11.92 -9.71
CA GLU A 432 -14.48 -13.04 -8.91
C GLU A 432 -14.61 -12.75 -7.41
N ARG A 433 -14.27 -11.52 -6.98
CA ARG A 433 -14.49 -11.09 -5.61
C ARG A 433 -15.96 -11.19 -5.20
N MET A 434 -16.86 -10.74 -6.06
CA MET A 434 -18.31 -10.81 -5.81
C MET A 434 -18.83 -12.24 -5.76
N ARG A 435 -18.31 -13.15 -6.59
CA ARG A 435 -18.64 -14.58 -6.52
C ARG A 435 -18.28 -15.15 -5.14
N PHE A 436 -17.09 -14.84 -4.62
CA PHE A 436 -16.69 -15.25 -3.27
C PHE A 436 -17.57 -14.60 -2.20
N GLN A 437 -17.80 -13.31 -2.27
CA GLN A 437 -18.58 -12.57 -1.28
C GLN A 437 -20.04 -13.01 -1.22
N ARG A 438 -20.60 -13.46 -2.34
CA ARG A 438 -21.99 -14.01 -2.42
C ARG A 438 -22.09 -15.49 -2.08
N GLY A 439 -20.96 -16.15 -1.80
CA GLY A 439 -20.95 -17.59 -1.50
C GLY A 439 -21.05 -18.51 -2.70
N GLU A 440 -21.02 -17.97 -3.93
CA GLU A 440 -21.03 -18.74 -5.18
C GLU A 440 -19.71 -19.53 -5.38
N ALA A 441 -18.62 -19.03 -4.80
CA ALA A 441 -17.34 -19.71 -4.69
C ALA A 441 -16.91 -19.74 -3.22
N PRO A 442 -16.87 -20.92 -2.57
CA PRO A 442 -16.51 -21.01 -1.15
C PRO A 442 -15.02 -20.81 -0.89
N VAL A 443 -14.18 -20.81 -1.92
CA VAL A 443 -12.76 -20.57 -1.85
C VAL A 443 -12.38 -19.39 -2.71
N VAL A 444 -11.48 -18.52 -2.19
CA VAL A 444 -10.80 -17.51 -3.01
C VAL A 444 -9.30 -17.74 -2.96
N VAL A 445 -8.67 -17.80 -4.13
CA VAL A 445 -7.20 -17.81 -4.29
C VAL A 445 -6.78 -16.44 -4.79
N PHE A 446 -5.84 -15.78 -4.10
CA PHE A 446 -5.39 -14.44 -4.46
C PHE A 446 -3.89 -14.24 -4.16
N ASN A 447 -3.24 -13.39 -4.94
CA ASN A 447 -1.80 -13.14 -4.77
C ASN A 447 -1.45 -11.72 -4.35
N THR A 448 -2.34 -10.77 -4.51
CA THR A 448 -2.03 -9.37 -4.25
C THR A 448 -2.98 -8.81 -3.18
N PRO A 449 -2.46 -8.24 -2.09
CA PRO A 449 -3.27 -7.65 -1.02
C PRO A 449 -3.89 -6.30 -1.41
N THR A 450 -4.13 -6.06 -2.70
CA THR A 450 -4.60 -4.76 -3.19
C THR A 450 -6.06 -4.53 -2.85
N ALA A 451 -6.36 -3.35 -2.38
CA ALA A 451 -7.64 -2.63 -2.22
C ALA A 451 -8.97 -3.42 -2.28
N ILE A 452 -8.94 -4.74 -2.12
CA ILE A 452 -10.11 -5.62 -2.09
C ILE A 452 -10.55 -5.87 -0.65
N ASN A 453 -11.85 -6.02 -0.46
CA ASN A 453 -12.44 -6.44 0.80
C ASN A 453 -12.97 -7.87 0.67
N LEU A 454 -12.60 -8.72 1.62
CA LEU A 454 -12.98 -10.15 1.65
C LEU A 454 -13.59 -10.55 3.00
N GLN A 455 -14.03 -9.56 3.79
CA GLN A 455 -14.67 -9.82 5.08
C GLN A 455 -16.07 -10.45 4.91
N ALA A 456 -16.52 -11.19 5.91
CA ALA A 456 -17.91 -11.63 6.02
C ALA A 456 -18.83 -10.41 6.27
N GLY A 457 -20.08 -10.49 5.83
CA GLY A 457 -21.07 -9.45 6.08
C GLY A 457 -20.76 -8.07 5.50
N GLU A 458 -19.89 -7.97 4.48
CA GLU A 458 -19.62 -6.69 3.80
C GLU A 458 -20.89 -6.12 3.21
N GLN A 459 -21.22 -4.86 3.52
CA GLN A 459 -22.29 -4.15 2.85
C GLN A 459 -21.81 -3.63 1.49
N PHE A 460 -22.54 -3.95 0.44
CA PHE A 460 -22.29 -3.47 -0.92
C PHE A 460 -22.95 -2.12 -1.19
N ALA A 461 -22.52 -1.45 -2.25
CA ALA A 461 -23.05 -0.15 -2.65
C ALA A 461 -24.55 -0.16 -3.03
N ASP A 462 -25.07 -1.30 -3.43
CA ASP A 462 -26.49 -1.53 -3.74
C ASP A 462 -27.36 -1.83 -2.50
N GLY A 463 -26.74 -1.82 -1.30
CA GLY A 463 -27.42 -2.11 -0.04
C GLY A 463 -27.51 -3.61 0.31
N THR A 464 -27.09 -4.51 -0.57
CA THR A 464 -27.01 -5.95 -0.28
C THR A 464 -25.75 -6.27 0.55
N TYR A 465 -25.67 -7.51 1.06
CA TYR A 465 -24.59 -7.94 1.95
C TYR A 465 -23.88 -9.18 1.42
N ALA A 466 -22.60 -9.28 1.73
CA ALA A 466 -21.86 -10.54 1.62
C ALA A 466 -22.42 -11.59 2.58
N THR A 467 -22.10 -12.85 2.34
CA THR A 467 -22.46 -13.93 3.27
C THR A 467 -21.81 -13.71 4.64
N ASP A 468 -22.54 -14.09 5.69
CA ASP A 468 -22.02 -14.09 7.07
C ASP A 468 -21.19 -15.33 7.41
N THR A 469 -20.97 -16.21 6.43
CA THR A 469 -20.15 -17.41 6.59
C THR A 469 -18.77 -17.01 7.15
N PRO A 470 -18.32 -17.61 8.26
CA PRO A 470 -17.03 -17.28 8.85
C PRO A 470 -15.87 -17.55 7.89
N ARG A 471 -14.82 -16.76 8.01
CA ARG A 471 -13.64 -16.80 7.12
C ARG A 471 -12.46 -17.49 7.79
N ARG A 472 -11.74 -18.29 7.02
CA ARG A 472 -10.46 -18.91 7.42
C ARG A 472 -9.41 -18.62 6.35
N GLY A 473 -8.25 -18.08 6.75
CA GLY A 473 -7.18 -17.69 5.85
C GLY A 473 -5.97 -18.60 5.92
N PHE A 474 -5.35 -18.86 4.77
CA PHE A 474 -4.08 -19.56 4.67
C PHE A 474 -3.08 -18.76 3.85
N PHE A 475 -1.85 -18.64 4.35
CA PHE A 475 -0.71 -18.34 3.52
C PHE A 475 -0.16 -19.65 2.98
N HIS A 476 -0.28 -19.84 1.68
CA HIS A 476 0.30 -21.01 1.01
C HIS A 476 1.82 -21.02 1.13
N GLN A 477 2.46 -19.85 1.16
CA GLN A 477 3.88 -19.69 1.41
C GLN A 477 4.16 -18.41 2.18
N ALA A 478 5.25 -18.41 2.96
CA ALA A 478 5.68 -17.24 3.71
C ALA A 478 6.04 -16.09 2.76
N ARG A 479 5.62 -14.88 3.12
CA ARG A 479 6.01 -13.65 2.45
C ARG A 479 7.21 -13.03 3.14
N TYR A 480 8.23 -12.63 2.39
CA TYR A 480 9.35 -11.88 2.98
C TYR A 480 8.94 -10.50 3.51
N SER A 481 7.81 -9.96 3.08
CA SER A 481 7.29 -8.69 3.57
C SER A 481 6.21 -8.91 4.63
N GLY A 482 6.53 -8.65 5.89
CA GLY A 482 5.56 -8.61 6.99
C GLY A 482 4.43 -7.62 6.71
N LEU A 483 4.73 -6.47 6.10
CA LEU A 483 3.76 -5.47 5.68
C LEU A 483 2.68 -6.03 4.75
N LEU A 484 3.10 -6.80 3.74
CA LEU A 484 2.16 -7.44 2.82
C LEU A 484 1.36 -8.58 3.49
N ALA A 485 1.96 -9.28 4.45
CA ALA A 485 1.26 -10.30 5.22
C ALA A 485 0.16 -9.68 6.08
N GLU A 486 0.47 -8.61 6.81
CA GLU A 486 -0.49 -7.86 7.63
C GLU A 486 -1.62 -7.28 6.77
N GLN A 487 -1.31 -6.63 5.67
CA GLN A 487 -2.31 -6.14 4.72
C GLN A 487 -3.19 -7.26 4.17
N THR A 488 -2.62 -8.44 3.92
CA THR A 488 -3.36 -9.62 3.46
C THR A 488 -4.37 -10.08 4.51
N MET A 489 -3.94 -10.23 5.75
CA MET A 489 -4.81 -10.63 6.86
C MET A 489 -5.94 -9.63 7.08
N GLY A 490 -5.64 -8.35 7.04
CA GLY A 490 -6.63 -7.27 7.18
C GLY A 490 -7.66 -7.16 6.05
N ARG A 491 -7.59 -7.99 4.99
CA ARG A 491 -8.65 -8.04 3.95
C ARG A 491 -9.91 -8.75 4.44
N ALA A 492 -9.77 -9.68 5.37
CA ALA A 492 -10.89 -10.45 5.93
C ALA A 492 -11.08 -10.21 7.43
N HIS A 493 -10.00 -9.95 8.18
CA HIS A 493 -10.02 -9.63 9.60
C HIS A 493 -10.23 -8.12 9.81
N ARG A 494 -11.50 -7.68 9.87
CA ARG A 494 -11.84 -6.25 10.00
C ARG A 494 -13.32 -6.06 10.34
N ASN A 495 -13.68 -4.87 10.83
CA ASN A 495 -15.07 -4.50 11.15
C ASN A 495 -15.77 -5.51 12.07
N HIS A 496 -15.05 -5.97 13.11
CA HIS A 496 -15.50 -6.99 14.07
C HIS A 496 -15.71 -8.40 13.46
N GLN A 497 -15.34 -8.61 12.21
CA GLN A 497 -15.28 -9.94 11.61
C GLN A 497 -13.90 -10.55 11.86
N ILE A 498 -13.88 -11.66 12.57
CA ILE A 498 -12.64 -12.36 12.91
C ILE A 498 -12.32 -13.38 11.81
N CYS A 499 -11.12 -13.27 11.24
CA CYS A 499 -10.58 -14.27 10.33
C CYS A 499 -9.25 -14.76 10.87
N ALA A 500 -9.19 -16.00 11.30
CA ALA A 500 -7.95 -16.62 11.71
C ALA A 500 -7.11 -17.02 10.49
N TRP A 501 -5.79 -16.91 10.61
CA TRP A 501 -4.84 -17.19 9.54
C TRP A 501 -3.80 -18.21 9.97
N SER A 502 -3.41 -19.10 9.05
CA SER A 502 -2.26 -19.99 9.25
C SER A 502 -1.26 -19.82 8.12
N LEU A 503 0.01 -19.84 8.48
CA LEU A 503 1.09 -20.05 7.52
C LEU A 503 1.32 -21.56 7.38
N LEU A 504 1.15 -22.07 6.17
CA LEU A 504 1.53 -23.42 5.84
C LEU A 504 3.00 -23.44 5.41
N ALA A 505 3.85 -24.23 6.04
CA ALA A 505 5.26 -24.33 5.69
C ALA A 505 5.76 -25.77 5.81
N ALA A 506 6.58 -26.21 4.88
CA ALA A 506 7.19 -27.53 4.98
C ALA A 506 8.35 -27.51 5.98
N ALA A 507 8.27 -28.38 6.99
CA ALA A 507 9.29 -28.56 8.02
C ALA A 507 10.67 -28.91 7.40
N GLY A 508 11.75 -28.36 7.95
CA GLY A 508 13.12 -28.62 7.50
C GLY A 508 13.50 -28.03 6.14
N THR A 509 12.63 -27.22 5.52
CA THR A 509 12.86 -26.64 4.19
C THR A 509 13.16 -25.13 4.24
N ILE A 510 13.42 -24.54 3.07
CA ILE A 510 13.56 -23.08 2.92
C ILE A 510 12.29 -22.32 3.34
N GLU A 511 11.12 -22.98 3.35
CA GLU A 511 9.86 -22.33 3.72
C GLU A 511 9.78 -22.04 5.23
N GLU A 512 10.32 -22.91 6.06
CA GLU A 512 10.44 -22.67 7.50
C GLU A 512 11.29 -21.43 7.79
N ARG A 513 12.44 -21.30 7.11
CA ARG A 513 13.28 -20.11 7.20
C ARG A 513 12.57 -18.84 6.71
N ALA A 514 11.83 -18.94 5.60
CA ALA A 514 11.05 -17.81 5.10
C ALA A 514 9.93 -17.41 6.06
N GLY A 515 9.32 -18.38 6.75
CA GLY A 515 8.35 -18.18 7.82
C GLY A 515 8.92 -17.38 8.99
N THR A 516 10.14 -17.73 9.42
CA THR A 516 10.87 -16.98 10.45
C THR A 516 11.03 -15.51 10.08
N VAL A 517 11.46 -15.22 8.86
CA VAL A 517 11.62 -13.84 8.36
C VAL A 517 10.27 -13.11 8.35
N MET A 518 9.21 -13.76 7.91
CA MET A 518 7.86 -13.17 7.90
C MET A 518 7.42 -12.79 9.31
N LEU A 519 7.56 -13.68 10.28
CA LEU A 519 7.17 -13.46 11.68
C LEU A 519 7.96 -12.30 12.31
N SER A 520 9.29 -12.28 12.13
CA SER A 520 10.10 -11.21 12.67
C SER A 520 9.70 -9.82 12.12
N ARG A 521 9.32 -9.77 10.87
CA ARG A 521 8.86 -8.54 10.22
C ARG A 521 7.45 -8.13 10.61
N LEU A 522 6.57 -9.09 10.93
CA LEU A 522 5.26 -8.81 11.52
C LEU A 522 5.41 -8.20 12.91
N ILE A 523 6.29 -8.75 13.74
CA ILE A 523 6.59 -8.21 15.08
C ILE A 523 7.18 -6.80 14.97
N ALA A 524 8.14 -6.58 14.08
CA ALA A 524 8.72 -5.26 13.87
C ALA A 524 7.67 -4.24 13.38
N SER A 525 6.74 -4.66 12.50
CA SER A 525 5.64 -3.83 12.04
C SER A 525 4.72 -3.44 13.19
N ALA A 526 4.24 -4.39 13.98
CA ALA A 526 3.40 -4.14 15.14
C ALA A 526 4.10 -3.21 16.15
N THR A 527 5.38 -3.46 16.47
CA THR A 527 6.16 -2.59 17.35
C THR A 527 6.24 -1.15 16.82
N SER A 528 6.38 -0.98 15.51
CA SER A 528 6.50 0.36 14.89
C SER A 528 5.23 1.20 14.96
N THR A 529 4.08 0.58 15.19
CA THR A 529 2.77 1.24 15.32
C THR A 529 2.20 1.19 16.73
N ASP A 530 2.96 0.71 17.70
CA ASP A 530 2.50 0.46 19.07
C ASP A 530 1.32 -0.54 19.15
N ALA A 531 1.23 -1.42 18.16
CA ALA A 531 0.21 -2.47 18.13
C ALA A 531 0.66 -3.70 18.92
N ASP A 532 -0.31 -4.53 19.31
CA ASP A 532 -0.04 -5.76 20.03
C ASP A 532 0.65 -6.81 19.14
N ALA A 533 1.90 -7.10 19.45
CA ALA A 533 2.72 -8.11 18.78
C ALA A 533 2.68 -9.48 19.49
N SER A 534 1.90 -9.65 20.57
CA SER A 534 1.92 -10.83 21.43
C SER A 534 1.62 -12.11 20.66
N THR A 535 0.62 -12.11 19.79
CA THR A 535 0.24 -13.26 18.97
C THR A 535 1.40 -13.74 18.09
N PHE A 536 2.08 -12.82 17.41
CA PHE A 536 3.21 -13.19 16.54
C PHE A 536 4.44 -13.61 17.34
N SER A 537 4.68 -12.98 18.49
CA SER A 537 5.78 -13.34 19.40
C SER A 537 5.57 -14.71 20.04
N GLU A 538 4.35 -15.06 20.41
CA GLU A 538 4.02 -16.37 20.95
C GLU A 538 4.20 -17.47 19.90
N VAL A 539 3.70 -17.26 18.68
CA VAL A 539 3.90 -18.21 17.57
C VAL A 539 5.38 -18.38 17.26
N ALA A 540 6.16 -17.29 17.22
CA ALA A 540 7.60 -17.35 17.00
C ALA A 540 8.31 -18.19 18.09
N ARG A 541 7.91 -18.05 19.35
CA ARG A 541 8.46 -18.82 20.47
C ARG A 541 8.10 -20.30 20.40
N VAL A 542 6.85 -20.62 20.09
CA VAL A 542 6.37 -22.02 19.96
C VAL A 542 7.04 -22.71 18.77
N PHE A 543 7.34 -21.98 17.73
CA PHE A 543 7.99 -22.47 16.53
C PHE A 543 9.48 -22.81 16.73
N GLY A 544 10.02 -22.59 17.95
CA GLY A 544 11.43 -22.86 18.28
C GLY A 544 12.41 -21.98 17.50
N ILE A 545 11.91 -20.85 17.02
CA ILE A 545 12.72 -19.85 16.38
C ILE A 545 13.50 -19.15 17.49
N ASP A 546 14.65 -19.69 17.85
CA ASP A 546 15.73 -18.84 18.33
C ASP A 546 15.98 -17.83 17.23
N TRP A 547 15.76 -16.57 17.52
CA TRP A 547 15.91 -15.49 16.57
C TRP A 547 17.28 -15.52 15.90
N ILE A 548 17.43 -16.41 14.94
CA ILE A 548 18.50 -16.29 13.97
C ILE A 548 18.08 -15.11 13.11
N PRO A 549 18.84 -14.04 13.11
CA PRO A 549 18.42 -12.77 12.58
C PRO A 549 17.93 -12.91 11.15
N ALA A 550 16.77 -12.32 10.85
CA ALA A 550 16.31 -12.12 9.48
C ALA A 550 17.39 -11.44 8.61
N ALA A 551 18.27 -10.67 9.24
CA ALA A 551 19.43 -10.05 8.62
C ALA A 551 20.51 -11.06 8.20
N ARG A 552 20.81 -12.11 9.00
CA ARG A 552 21.75 -13.17 8.56
C ARG A 552 21.21 -13.95 7.37
N LEU A 553 19.91 -14.19 7.34
CA LEU A 553 19.31 -14.86 6.19
C LEU A 553 19.35 -13.97 4.94
N ALA A 554 19.14 -12.67 5.07
CA ALA A 554 19.26 -11.71 3.98
C ALA A 554 20.73 -11.57 3.53
N ASP A 555 21.70 -11.61 4.46
CA ASP A 555 23.13 -11.57 4.14
C ASP A 555 23.65 -12.90 3.57
N GLU A 556 23.09 -14.05 3.97
CA GLU A 556 23.40 -15.35 3.37
C GLU A 556 22.75 -15.57 1.99
N LEU A 557 21.63 -14.90 1.74
CA LEU A 557 20.83 -15.01 0.52
C LEU A 557 20.99 -13.79 -0.41
N GLY A 558 21.55 -12.69 0.06
CA GLY A 558 21.75 -11.42 -0.66
C GLY A 558 23.15 -11.20 -1.11
#